data_977b56e978213751a59c7103429254d4
#
_entry.id   977b56e978213751a59c7103429254d4
#
_cell.length_a   1.000
_cell.length_b   1.000
_cell.length_c   1.000
_cell.angle_alpha   90.00
_cell.angle_beta   90.00
_cell.angle_gamma   90.00
#
_symmetry.space_group_name_H-M   'P 1'
#
loop_
_entity.id
_entity.type
_entity.pdbx_description
1 polymer ?
#
loop_
_entity_poly.entity_id
_entity_poly.type
_entity_poly.pdbx_seq_one_letter_code
_entity_poly.pdbx_strand_id
1 'polypeptide(L)'
;MSLNVVIFSGGVGGSKLVQGFYLNESFESLIVIGNTGDDVEMHGLWISPDLDIVMYTLAELVDEMKGWGRSDETFDCMAAMGKLGEKTWFNLGDKDLAVHIIRTKM
;
A
#
# COMPACT_ATOMS: atom_id res chain seq x y z
N MET A 1 24.70 19.84 -1.41
CA MET A 1 23.67 20.61 -0.69
C MET A 1 22.55 19.67 -0.27
N SER A 2 22.22 19.67 1.02
CA SER A 2 21.11 18.86 1.54
C SER A 2 19.77 19.53 1.24
N LEU A 3 18.79 18.74 0.83
CA LEU A 3 17.43 19.19 0.54
C LEU A 3 16.43 18.51 1.47
N ASN A 4 15.43 19.27 1.89
CA ASN A 4 14.24 18.73 2.53
C ASN A 4 13.15 18.62 1.45
N VAL A 5 12.66 17.41 1.22
CA VAL A 5 11.72 17.12 0.13
C VAL A 5 10.40 16.65 0.71
N VAL A 6 9.30 17.19 0.19
CA VAL A 6 7.93 16.75 0.50
C VAL A 6 7.28 16.35 -0.82
N ILE A 7 6.73 15.14 -0.87
CA ILE A 7 6.06 14.62 -2.06
C ILE A 7 4.59 14.33 -1.73
N PHE A 8 3.68 14.88 -2.52
CA PHE A 8 2.28 14.48 -2.51
C PHE A 8 2.12 13.30 -3.46
N SER A 9 1.72 12.16 -2.94
CA SER A 9 1.66 10.92 -3.72
C SER A 9 0.24 10.34 -3.73
N GLY A 10 -0.22 10.00 -4.93
CA GLY A 10 -1.47 9.29 -5.14
C GLY A 10 -1.27 8.15 -6.13
N GLY A 11 -1.50 6.91 -5.72
CA GLY A 11 -1.46 5.75 -6.59
C GLY A 11 -0.07 5.30 -7.03
N VAL A 12 -0.06 4.48 -8.08
CA VAL A 12 1.14 3.78 -8.58
C VAL A 12 2.19 4.76 -9.11
N GLY A 13 1.77 5.75 -9.90
CA GLY A 13 2.69 6.74 -10.47
C GLY A 13 3.40 7.55 -9.38
N GLY A 14 2.66 7.99 -8.37
CA GLY A 14 3.21 8.71 -7.23
C GLY A 14 4.22 7.88 -6.45
N SER A 15 3.95 6.58 -6.26
CA SER A 15 4.87 5.68 -5.54
C SER A 15 6.20 5.52 -6.27
N LYS A 16 6.19 5.51 -7.60
CA LYS A 16 7.41 5.44 -8.42
C LYS A 16 8.24 6.70 -8.30
N LEU A 17 7.60 7.86 -8.24
CA LEU A 17 8.28 9.14 -8.00
C LEU A 17 8.95 9.13 -6.63
N VAL A 18 8.24 8.70 -5.59
CA VAL A 18 8.79 8.58 -4.23
C VAL A 18 9.99 7.64 -4.21
N GLN A 19 9.90 6.50 -4.87
CA GLN A 19 11.01 5.55 -4.95
C GLN A 19 12.24 6.17 -5.61
N GLY A 20 12.05 6.92 -6.70
CA GLY A 20 13.15 7.60 -7.38
C GLY A 20 13.87 8.59 -6.47
N PHE A 21 13.14 9.39 -5.70
CA PHE A 21 13.74 10.29 -4.72
C PHE A 21 14.43 9.54 -3.59
N TYR A 22 13.81 8.49 -3.07
CA TYR A 22 14.36 7.68 -1.98
C TYR A 22 15.70 7.04 -2.38
N LEU A 23 15.78 6.47 -3.57
CA LEU A 23 16.99 5.81 -4.07
C LEU A 23 18.10 6.79 -4.42
N ASN A 24 17.77 8.02 -4.76
CA ASN A 24 18.76 9.02 -5.13
C ASN A 24 19.60 9.54 -3.95
N GLU A 25 19.05 9.46 -2.74
CA GLU A 25 19.73 9.83 -1.49
C GLU A 25 20.32 11.26 -1.46
N SER A 26 19.82 12.17 -2.31
CA SER A 26 20.31 13.55 -2.42
C SER A 26 19.51 14.52 -1.55
N PHE A 27 18.83 14.04 -0.53
CA PHE A 27 18.00 14.85 0.36
C PHE A 27 18.39 14.63 1.83
N GLU A 28 18.16 15.65 2.65
CA GLU A 28 18.34 15.55 4.10
C GLU A 28 17.14 14.90 4.78
N SER A 29 15.93 15.20 4.31
CA SER A 29 14.71 14.56 4.76
C SER A 29 13.73 14.37 3.61
N LEU A 30 13.00 13.26 3.64
CA LEU A 30 11.95 12.95 2.68
C LEU A 30 10.66 12.69 3.43
N ILE A 31 9.65 13.51 3.17
CA ILE A 31 8.30 13.35 3.72
C ILE A 31 7.35 13.07 2.57
N VAL A 32 6.57 12.02 2.70
CA VAL A 32 5.55 11.66 1.72
C VAL A 32 4.17 11.86 2.34
N ILE A 33 3.34 12.64 1.65
CA ILE A 33 1.94 12.83 2.03
C ILE A 33 1.10 12.05 1.02
N GLY A 34 0.57 10.92 1.46
CA GLY A 34 -0.24 10.05 0.61
C GLY A 34 -1.69 10.53 0.53
N ASN A 35 -2.33 10.20 -0.60
CA ASN A 35 -3.76 10.44 -0.78
C ASN A 35 -4.58 9.48 0.08
N THR A 36 -5.56 9.99 0.81
CA THR A 36 -6.50 9.20 1.60
C THR A 36 -7.92 9.24 1.03
N GLY A 37 -8.10 9.88 -0.12
CA GLY A 37 -9.42 10.02 -0.74
C GLY A 37 -10.05 8.70 -1.18
N ASP A 38 -9.22 7.68 -1.43
CA ASP A 38 -9.65 6.35 -1.81
C ASP A 38 -9.71 5.37 -0.63
N ASP A 39 -9.46 5.84 0.59
CA ASP A 39 -9.58 5.00 1.77
C ASP A 39 -11.02 4.51 1.93
N VAL A 40 -11.16 3.27 2.37
CA VAL A 40 -12.48 2.63 2.52
C VAL A 40 -12.46 1.65 3.69
N GLU A 41 -13.60 1.51 4.35
CA GLU A 41 -13.81 0.45 5.32
C GLU A 41 -14.41 -0.77 4.62
N MET A 42 -13.81 -1.93 4.82
CA MET A 42 -14.23 -3.18 4.21
C MET A 42 -13.99 -4.33 5.18
N HIS A 43 -15.01 -5.13 5.42
CA HIS A 43 -14.97 -6.22 6.42
C HIS A 43 -14.58 -5.74 7.83
N GLY A 44 -14.95 -4.49 8.18
CA GLY A 44 -14.55 -3.89 9.45
C GLY A 44 -13.12 -3.38 9.50
N LEU A 45 -12.38 -3.46 8.40
CA LEU A 45 -10.99 -3.04 8.30
C LEU A 45 -10.84 -1.74 7.53
N TRP A 46 -9.91 -0.90 7.97
CA TRP A 46 -9.57 0.34 7.25
C TRP A 46 -8.52 0.06 6.20
N ILE A 47 -8.85 0.32 4.95
CA ILE A 47 -8.02 0.04 3.78
C ILE A 47 -7.59 1.36 3.16
N SER A 48 -6.28 1.54 3.00
CA SER A 48 -5.66 2.76 2.47
C SER A 48 -4.76 2.41 1.29
N PRO A 49 -5.33 2.23 0.09
CA PRO A 49 -4.57 1.70 -1.05
C PRO A 49 -3.40 2.59 -1.48
N ASP A 50 -3.57 3.90 -1.45
CA ASP A 50 -2.50 4.81 -1.90
C ASP A 50 -1.35 4.88 -0.90
N LEU A 51 -1.63 4.81 0.40
CA LEU A 51 -0.59 4.72 1.43
C LEU A 51 0.15 3.38 1.32
N ASP A 52 -0.58 2.31 1.08
CA ASP A 52 0.00 0.96 1.02
C ASP A 52 0.91 0.78 -0.19
N ILE A 53 0.55 1.33 -1.36
CA ILE A 53 1.42 1.21 -2.53
C ILE A 53 2.76 1.92 -2.33
N VAL A 54 2.78 3.07 -1.67
CA VAL A 54 4.03 3.77 -1.32
C VAL A 54 4.84 2.93 -0.35
N MET A 55 4.20 2.43 0.69
CA MET A 55 4.86 1.60 1.71
C MET A 55 5.45 0.33 1.09
N TYR A 56 4.71 -0.38 0.28
CA TYR A 56 5.19 -1.61 -0.37
C TYR A 56 6.30 -1.34 -1.37
N THR A 57 6.22 -0.23 -2.10
CA THR A 57 7.25 0.17 -3.06
C THR A 57 8.57 0.46 -2.34
N LEU A 58 8.54 1.23 -1.26
CA LEU A 58 9.73 1.56 -0.49
C LEU A 58 10.32 0.33 0.23
N ALA A 59 9.48 -0.60 0.65
CA ALA A 59 9.90 -1.84 1.30
C ALA A 59 10.34 -2.92 0.30
N GLU A 60 10.27 -2.64 -1.00
CA GLU A 60 10.60 -3.60 -2.08
C GLU A 60 9.70 -4.85 -2.06
N LEU A 61 8.45 -4.67 -1.66
CA LEU A 61 7.45 -5.75 -1.58
C LEU A 61 6.40 -5.70 -2.68
N VAL A 62 6.45 -4.68 -3.55
CA VAL A 62 5.47 -4.54 -4.63
C VAL A 62 5.65 -5.63 -5.68
N ASP A 63 4.54 -6.10 -6.25
CA ASP A 63 4.57 -7.00 -7.40
C ASP A 63 4.96 -6.19 -8.64
N GLU A 64 6.19 -6.33 -9.10
CA GLU A 64 6.74 -5.55 -10.22
C GLU A 64 6.03 -5.84 -11.54
N MET A 65 5.52 -7.03 -11.73
CA MET A 65 4.80 -7.40 -12.96
C MET A 65 3.46 -6.70 -13.07
N LYS A 66 2.73 -6.60 -11.97
CA LYS A 66 1.46 -5.85 -11.92
C LYS A 66 1.68 -4.35 -11.74
N GLY A 67 2.76 -3.95 -11.05
CA GLY A 67 3.01 -2.58 -10.63
C GLY A 67 2.27 -2.16 -9.37
N TRP A 68 1.52 -3.07 -8.73
CA TRP A 68 0.75 -2.83 -7.51
C TRP A 68 0.58 -4.13 -6.73
N GLY A 69 0.18 -4.01 -5.48
CA GLY A 69 0.03 -5.16 -4.58
C GLY A 69 1.36 -5.73 -4.13
N ARG A 70 1.32 -6.81 -3.35
CA ARG A 70 2.52 -7.47 -2.82
C ARG A 70 2.96 -8.62 -3.72
N SER A 71 4.26 -8.75 -3.89
CA SER A 71 4.86 -9.79 -4.73
C SER A 71 4.77 -11.20 -4.13
N ASP A 72 4.64 -11.30 -2.81
CA ASP A 72 4.66 -12.56 -2.06
C ASP A 72 3.29 -12.94 -1.49
N GLU A 73 2.21 -12.53 -2.17
CA GLU A 73 0.86 -12.62 -1.63
C GLU A 73 0.19 -13.97 -1.89
N THR A 74 -0.70 -14.35 -0.97
CA THR A 74 -1.63 -15.46 -1.08
C THR A 74 -3.05 -14.96 -0.78
N PHE A 75 -4.08 -15.76 -1.07
CA PHE A 75 -5.48 -15.34 -0.96
C PHE A 75 -6.37 -16.39 -0.28
N ASP A 76 -5.82 -17.11 0.68
CA ASP A 76 -6.53 -18.18 1.37
C ASP A 76 -7.67 -17.65 2.23
N CYS A 77 -7.46 -16.51 2.89
CA CYS A 77 -8.50 -15.89 3.71
C CYS A 77 -9.71 -15.47 2.86
N MET A 78 -9.47 -14.82 1.72
CA MET A 78 -10.56 -14.42 0.81
C MET A 78 -11.31 -15.63 0.28
N ALA A 79 -10.61 -16.71 -0.06
CA ALA A 79 -11.25 -17.94 -0.50
C ALA A 79 -12.16 -18.53 0.59
N ALA A 80 -11.68 -18.55 1.84
CA ALA A 80 -12.47 -19.03 2.97
C ALA A 80 -13.71 -18.15 3.23
N MET A 81 -13.54 -16.83 3.16
CA MET A 81 -14.64 -15.87 3.34
C MET A 81 -15.73 -16.06 2.27
N GLY A 82 -15.32 -16.29 1.02
CA GLY A 82 -16.27 -16.57 -0.06
C GLY A 82 -17.10 -17.81 0.20
N LYS A 83 -16.49 -18.87 0.74
CA LYS A 83 -17.20 -20.11 1.12
C LYS A 83 -18.19 -19.87 2.28
N LEU A 84 -17.93 -18.87 3.11
CA LEU A 84 -18.81 -18.49 4.21
C LEU A 84 -19.89 -17.49 3.79
N GLY A 85 -19.96 -17.14 2.51
CA GLY A 85 -20.99 -16.26 1.96
C GLY A 85 -20.66 -14.78 1.92
N GLU A 86 -19.43 -14.39 2.25
CA GLU A 86 -19.00 -13.00 2.18
C GLU A 86 -18.70 -12.56 0.75
N LYS A 87 -18.80 -11.22 0.52
CA LYS A 87 -18.45 -10.62 -0.75
C LYS A 87 -16.93 -10.56 -0.90
N THR A 88 -16.42 -11.04 -2.03
CA THR A 88 -14.98 -11.12 -2.30
C THR A 88 -14.59 -10.38 -3.59
N TRP A 89 -15.40 -9.43 -4.04
CA TRP A 89 -15.14 -8.68 -5.27
C TRP A 89 -13.84 -7.88 -5.21
N PHE A 90 -13.46 -7.40 -4.03
CA PHE A 90 -12.16 -6.76 -3.78
C PHE A 90 -11.25 -7.79 -3.12
N ASN A 91 -10.29 -8.28 -3.87
CA ASN A 91 -9.46 -9.41 -3.46
C ASN A 91 -8.32 -8.95 -2.57
N LEU A 92 -8.49 -9.10 -1.27
CA LEU A 92 -7.48 -8.75 -0.26
C LEU A 92 -6.56 -9.93 -0.01
N GLY A 93 -5.26 -9.71 -0.10
CA GLY A 93 -4.28 -10.75 0.17
C GLY A 93 -4.11 -11.03 1.66
N ASP A 94 -3.59 -12.21 1.99
CA ASP A 94 -3.43 -12.65 3.37
C ASP A 94 -2.46 -11.76 4.16
N LYS A 95 -1.33 -11.39 3.57
CA LYS A 95 -0.35 -10.52 4.20
C LYS A 95 -0.81 -9.07 4.23
N ASP A 96 -1.50 -8.65 3.20
CA ASP A 96 -2.12 -7.33 3.13
C ASP A 96 -3.18 -7.16 4.23
N LEU A 97 -3.94 -8.21 4.52
CA LEU A 97 -4.89 -8.21 5.63
C LEU A 97 -4.22 -7.89 6.97
N ALA A 98 -3.01 -8.38 7.20
CA ALA A 98 -2.25 -8.06 8.41
C ALA A 98 -2.02 -6.55 8.53
N VAL A 99 -1.68 -5.88 7.44
CA VAL A 99 -1.48 -4.43 7.41
C VAL A 99 -2.80 -3.71 7.75
N HIS A 100 -3.91 -4.13 7.16
CA HIS A 100 -5.22 -3.52 7.41
C HIS A 100 -5.66 -3.71 8.86
N ILE A 101 -5.42 -4.88 9.44
CA ILE A 101 -5.74 -5.16 10.85
C ILE A 101 -4.95 -4.24 11.78
N ILE A 102 -3.65 -4.11 11.57
CA ILE A 102 -2.79 -3.26 12.39
C ILE A 102 -3.21 -1.79 12.27
N ARG A 103 -3.45 -1.31 11.05
CA ARG A 103 -3.92 0.06 10.82
C ARG A 103 -5.23 0.32 11.53
N THR A 104 -6.19 -0.59 11.45
CA THR A 104 -7.51 -0.44 12.06
C THR A 104 -7.43 -0.34 13.58
N LYS A 105 -6.46 -1.01 14.18
CA LYS A 105 -6.25 -0.96 15.64
C LYS A 105 -5.57 0.32 16.12
N MET A 106 -4.95 1.07 15.25
CA MET A 106 -4.26 2.33 15.61
C MET A 106 -5.28 3.46 15.98
#